data_14eef88837cdab565343443456ed3170
#
_entry.id   14eef88837cdab565343443456ed3170
#
_cell.length_a   1.000
_cell.length_b   1.000
_cell.length_c   1.000
_cell.angle_alpha   90.00
_cell.angle_beta   90.00
_cell.angle_gamma   90.00
#
_symmetry.space_group_name_H-M   'P 1'
#
loop_
_entity.id
_entity.type
_entity.pdbx_description
1 polymer ?
#
loop_
_entity_poly.entity_id
_entity_poly.type
_entity_poly.pdbx_seq_one_letter_code
_entity_poly.pdbx_strand_id
1 'polypeptide(L)'
;MTKYFTWGEFDKSIDYIANQCKKLKLSGIYGVPRGGLCLAVALSHKLNVQLIEKPLKSSLIVDDVYETGMTLSNFKNIEGVNFFVLVSKKKPIWWKTVNLSLNEESVSYTHLTLPTKRIV
;
A
#
# COMPACT_ATOMS: atom_id res chain seq x y z
N MET A 1 -7.39 10.34 18.30
CA MET A 1 -7.02 11.34 17.29
C MET A 1 -6.89 10.70 15.93
N THR A 2 -7.45 11.32 14.91
CA THR A 2 -7.36 10.86 13.53
C THR A 2 -6.24 11.59 12.82
N LYS A 3 -5.41 10.82 12.12
CA LYS A 3 -4.31 11.38 11.36
C LYS A 3 -4.51 11.12 9.88
N TYR A 4 -4.25 12.14 9.07
CA TYR A 4 -4.32 12.04 7.62
C TYR A 4 -2.93 12.24 7.03
N PHE A 5 -2.69 11.59 5.91
CA PHE A 5 -1.45 11.76 5.18
C PHE A 5 -1.46 13.05 4.39
N THR A 6 -0.33 13.76 4.40
CA THR A 6 -0.11 14.88 3.49
C THR A 6 0.44 14.32 2.18
N TRP A 7 0.39 15.14 1.11
CA TRP A 7 1.01 14.75 -0.15
C TRP A 7 2.51 14.51 0.00
N GLY A 8 3.18 15.28 0.86
CA GLY A 8 4.61 15.06 1.12
C GLY A 8 4.88 13.72 1.78
N GLU A 9 4.07 13.35 2.76
CA GLU A 9 4.18 12.04 3.41
C GLU A 9 3.86 10.91 2.43
N PHE A 10 2.87 11.12 1.58
CA PHE A 10 2.52 10.15 0.54
C PHE A 10 3.69 9.92 -0.40
N ASP A 11 4.31 11.00 -0.89
CA ASP A 11 5.45 10.89 -1.81
C ASP A 11 6.62 10.15 -1.18
N LYS A 12 6.92 10.43 0.09
CA LYS A 12 7.98 9.72 0.81
C LYS A 12 7.67 8.23 0.93
N SER A 13 6.41 7.91 1.18
CA SER A 13 5.97 6.52 1.28
C SER A 13 6.11 5.79 -0.06
N ILE A 14 5.75 6.46 -1.15
CA ILE A 14 5.90 5.90 -2.50
C ILE A 14 7.38 5.63 -2.79
N ASP A 15 8.26 6.56 -2.47
CA ASP A 15 9.69 6.39 -2.67
C ASP A 15 10.23 5.22 -1.84
N TYR A 16 9.78 5.10 -0.61
CA TYR A 16 10.17 3.99 0.25
C TYR A 16 9.78 2.64 -0.33
N ILE A 17 8.50 2.50 -0.72
CA ILE A 17 8.00 1.25 -1.30
C ILE A 17 8.72 0.94 -2.60
N ALA A 18 8.90 1.94 -3.45
CA ALA A 18 9.58 1.77 -4.73
C ALA A 18 11.02 1.27 -4.52
N ASN A 19 11.74 1.84 -3.56
CA ASN A 19 13.09 1.40 -3.24
C ASN A 19 13.14 -0.04 -2.76
N GLN A 20 12.15 -0.46 -1.99
CA GLN A 20 12.06 -1.84 -1.52
C GLN A 20 11.76 -2.82 -2.65
N CYS A 21 11.07 -2.37 -3.68
CA CYS A 21 10.58 -3.23 -4.76
C CYS A 21 11.37 -3.13 -6.06
N LYS A 22 12.30 -2.21 -6.18
CA LYS A 22 12.97 -1.95 -7.47
C LYS A 22 13.75 -3.12 -8.03
N LYS A 23 14.17 -4.06 -7.19
CA LYS A 23 14.91 -5.25 -7.62
C LYS A 23 14.00 -6.44 -7.88
N LEU A 24 12.72 -6.30 -7.61
CA LEU A 24 11.77 -7.38 -7.79
C LEU A 24 11.25 -7.40 -9.22
N LYS A 25 11.05 -8.60 -9.73
CA LYS A 25 10.42 -8.78 -11.05
C LYS A 25 8.91 -8.90 -10.83
N LEU A 26 8.23 -7.77 -10.92
CA LEU A 26 6.80 -7.71 -10.66
C LEU A 26 6.01 -7.93 -11.94
N SER A 27 4.98 -8.77 -11.86
CA SER A 27 4.06 -9.00 -12.99
C SER A 27 3.12 -7.82 -13.19
N GLY A 28 2.90 -7.03 -12.14
CA GLY A 28 2.03 -5.87 -12.18
C GLY A 28 1.81 -5.33 -10.79
N ILE A 29 1.07 -4.24 -10.70
CA ILE A 29 0.72 -3.62 -9.42
C ILE A 29 -0.79 -3.57 -9.30
N TYR A 30 -1.31 -4.13 -8.22
CA TYR A 30 -2.73 -4.15 -7.92
C TYR A 30 -3.01 -3.33 -6.67
N GLY A 31 -3.91 -2.35 -6.78
CA GLY A 31 -4.35 -1.56 -5.64
C GLY A 31 -5.67 -2.10 -5.10
N VAL A 32 -5.69 -2.43 -3.82
CA VAL A 32 -6.93 -2.89 -3.20
C VAL A 32 -7.93 -1.73 -3.18
N PRO A 33 -9.09 -1.88 -3.83
CA PRO A 33 -10.08 -0.80 -3.85
C PRO A 33 -10.60 -0.51 -2.43
N ARG A 34 -10.84 0.75 -2.10
CA ARG A 34 -10.53 1.89 -2.95
C ARG A 34 -9.25 2.59 -2.50
N GLY A 35 -8.88 2.40 -1.24
CA GLY A 35 -7.73 3.09 -0.64
C GLY A 35 -6.40 2.81 -1.29
N GLY A 36 -6.22 1.61 -1.85
CA GLY A 36 -4.97 1.24 -2.48
C GLY A 36 -4.80 1.71 -3.91
N LEU A 37 -5.86 2.22 -4.54
CA LEU A 37 -5.79 2.59 -5.96
C LEU A 37 -4.83 3.74 -6.23
N CYS A 38 -4.87 4.77 -5.39
CA CYS A 38 -3.97 5.92 -5.55
C CYS A 38 -2.50 5.51 -5.40
N LEU A 39 -2.23 4.64 -4.43
CA LEU A 39 -0.90 4.06 -4.22
C LEU A 39 -0.43 3.28 -5.45
N ALA A 40 -1.31 2.44 -5.98
CA ALA A 40 -0.97 1.60 -7.12
C ALA A 40 -0.63 2.44 -8.35
N VAL A 41 -1.40 3.50 -8.61
CA VAL A 41 -1.12 4.40 -9.72
C VAL A 41 0.24 5.06 -9.56
N ALA A 42 0.52 5.60 -8.38
CA ALA A 42 1.78 6.29 -8.13
C ALA A 42 2.97 5.32 -8.26
N LEU A 43 2.84 4.10 -7.74
CA LEU A 43 3.89 3.10 -7.82
C LEU A 43 4.10 2.60 -9.24
N SER A 44 3.02 2.47 -10.00
CA SER A 44 3.09 2.08 -11.41
C SER A 44 3.95 3.06 -12.20
N HIS A 45 3.75 4.35 -11.97
CA HIS A 45 4.57 5.39 -12.61
C HIS A 45 6.02 5.35 -12.11
N LYS A 46 6.21 5.23 -10.81
CA LYS A 46 7.54 5.27 -10.21
C LYS A 46 8.40 4.08 -10.61
N LEU A 47 7.81 2.89 -10.64
CA LEU A 47 8.51 1.64 -10.95
C LEU A 47 8.47 1.28 -12.43
N ASN A 48 7.67 1.99 -13.22
CA ASN A 48 7.43 1.66 -14.61
C ASN A 48 6.92 0.22 -14.78
N VAL A 49 5.96 -0.14 -13.93
CA VAL A 49 5.32 -1.45 -13.94
C VAL A 49 3.83 -1.24 -14.18
N GLN A 50 3.23 -2.11 -14.99
CA GLN A 50 1.82 -1.95 -15.37
C GLN A 50 0.86 -2.12 -14.20
N LEU A 51 -0.22 -1.33 -14.22
CA LEU A 51 -1.36 -1.56 -13.33
C LEU A 51 -2.13 -2.78 -13.81
N ILE A 52 -2.60 -3.58 -12.86
CA ILE A 52 -3.41 -4.76 -13.16
C ILE A 52 -4.72 -4.68 -12.40
N GLU A 53 -5.76 -5.27 -12.95
CA GLU A 53 -7.11 -5.24 -12.37
C GLU A 53 -7.39 -6.39 -11.42
N LYS A 54 -6.51 -7.35 -11.38
CA LYS A 54 -6.62 -8.54 -10.53
C LYS A 54 -5.28 -8.84 -9.89
N PRO A 55 -5.28 -9.36 -8.66
CA PRO A 55 -4.02 -9.84 -8.07
C PRO A 55 -3.54 -11.07 -8.83
N LEU A 56 -2.28 -11.05 -9.24
CA LEU A 56 -1.65 -12.12 -10.01
C LEU A 56 -0.41 -12.62 -9.28
N LYS A 57 0.10 -13.77 -9.74
CA LYS A 57 1.39 -14.28 -9.28
C LYS A 57 2.47 -13.20 -9.42
N SER A 58 3.33 -13.10 -8.43
CA SER A 58 4.48 -12.19 -8.45
C SER A 58 4.10 -10.74 -8.64
N SER A 59 2.86 -10.37 -8.28
CA SER A 59 2.44 -8.97 -8.33
C SER A 59 2.72 -8.28 -7.01
N LEU A 60 2.72 -6.94 -7.05
CA LEU A 60 2.74 -6.11 -5.85
C LEU A 60 1.30 -5.70 -5.56
N ILE A 61 0.83 -6.03 -4.38
CA ILE A 61 -0.51 -5.66 -3.92
C ILE A 61 -0.35 -4.58 -2.87
N VAL A 62 -1.04 -3.48 -3.02
CA VAL A 62 -0.92 -2.35 -2.09
C VAL A 62 -2.29 -1.93 -1.56
N ASP A 63 -2.29 -1.49 -0.31
CA ASP A 63 -3.46 -0.94 0.34
C ASP A 63 -3.02 0.20 1.27
N ASP A 64 -3.98 0.98 1.73
CA ASP A 64 -3.67 2.11 2.61
C ASP A 64 -3.47 1.67 4.07
N VAL A 65 -4.40 0.92 4.63
CA VAL A 65 -4.35 0.55 6.05
C VAL A 65 -4.64 -0.94 6.24
N TYR A 66 -3.79 -1.59 7.03
CA TYR A 66 -4.04 -2.96 7.50
C TYR A 66 -4.59 -2.90 8.91
N GLU A 67 -5.83 -3.25 9.10
CA GLU A 67 -6.49 -3.25 10.41
C GLU A 67 -6.72 -4.66 10.94
N THR A 68 -7.58 -5.41 10.29
CA THR A 68 -7.95 -6.75 10.71
C THR A 68 -7.34 -7.85 9.88
N GLY A 69 -6.87 -7.49 8.68
CA GLY A 69 -6.30 -8.45 7.74
C GLY A 69 -7.31 -9.29 6.99
N MET A 70 -8.60 -9.10 7.23
CA MET A 70 -9.63 -9.90 6.58
C MET A 70 -9.61 -9.75 5.06
N THR A 71 -9.51 -8.52 4.58
CA THR A 71 -9.47 -8.27 3.14
C THR A 71 -8.21 -8.85 2.51
N LEU A 72 -7.09 -8.72 3.21
CA LEU A 72 -5.79 -9.09 2.66
C LEU A 72 -5.47 -10.57 2.76
N SER A 73 -6.12 -11.28 3.66
CA SER A 73 -5.90 -12.71 3.80
C SER A 73 -6.28 -13.46 2.53
N ASN A 74 -7.17 -12.88 1.71
CA ASN A 74 -7.55 -13.45 0.42
C ASN A 74 -6.39 -13.50 -0.57
N PHE A 75 -5.36 -12.67 -0.37
CA PHE A 75 -4.22 -12.58 -1.28
C PHE A 75 -2.99 -13.34 -0.78
N LYS A 76 -3.02 -13.78 0.46
CA LYS A 76 -1.89 -14.42 1.12
C LYS A 76 -1.36 -15.64 0.37
N ASN A 77 -2.25 -16.39 -0.24
CA ASN A 77 -1.90 -17.64 -0.91
C ASN A 77 -1.51 -17.49 -2.39
N ILE A 78 -1.46 -16.27 -2.89
CA ILE A 78 -1.04 -16.04 -4.26
C ILE A 78 0.48 -16.17 -4.33
N GLU A 79 0.95 -17.05 -5.21
CA GLU A 79 2.37 -17.35 -5.32
C GLU A 79 3.20 -16.13 -5.68
N GLY A 80 4.26 -15.89 -4.90
CA GLY A 80 5.19 -14.81 -5.16
C GLY A 80 4.64 -13.42 -4.94
N VAL A 81 3.48 -13.30 -4.31
CA VAL A 81 2.88 -11.98 -4.08
C VAL A 81 3.68 -11.19 -3.06
N ASN A 82 3.81 -9.89 -3.33
CA ASN A 82 4.40 -8.95 -2.40
C ASN A 82 3.29 -8.01 -1.93
N PHE A 83 3.22 -7.78 -0.64
CA PHE A 83 2.16 -6.96 -0.07
C PHE A 83 2.72 -5.79 0.71
N PHE A 84 2.26 -4.59 0.40
CA PHE A 84 2.67 -3.37 1.10
C PHE A 84 1.45 -2.54 1.50
N VAL A 85 1.48 -1.99 2.71
CA VAL A 85 0.47 -1.06 3.18
C VAL A 85 1.15 0.22 3.68
N LEU A 86 0.42 1.33 3.65
CA LEU A 86 0.95 2.58 4.20
C LEU A 86 1.02 2.52 5.71
N VAL A 87 -0.01 2.00 6.35
CA VAL A 87 -0.08 1.90 7.80
C VAL A 87 -0.57 0.52 8.20
N SER A 88 0.14 -0.13 9.12
CA SER A 88 -0.33 -1.37 9.71
C SER A 88 -0.67 -1.12 11.17
N LYS A 89 -1.88 -1.50 11.58
CA LYS A 89 -2.31 -1.44 12.97
C LYS A 89 -1.95 -2.70 13.74
N LYS A 90 -1.36 -3.67 13.06
CA LYS A 90 -0.86 -4.90 13.65
C LYS A 90 0.57 -5.12 13.23
N LYS A 91 1.33 -5.85 14.06
CA LYS A 91 2.71 -6.18 13.75
C LYS A 91 2.76 -7.02 12.47
N PRO A 92 3.50 -6.58 11.44
CA PRO A 92 3.55 -7.30 10.18
C PRO A 92 4.10 -8.71 10.32
N ILE A 93 3.47 -9.65 9.62
CA ILE A 93 3.91 -11.05 9.57
C ILE A 93 4.28 -11.40 8.12
N TRP A 94 3.31 -11.37 7.23
CA TRP A 94 3.53 -11.71 5.82
C TRP A 94 3.41 -10.51 4.88
N TRP A 95 3.08 -9.36 5.41
CA TRP A 95 3.00 -8.10 4.66
C TRP A 95 4.05 -7.14 5.17
N LYS A 96 4.32 -6.11 4.38
CA LYS A 96 5.24 -5.03 4.74
C LYS A 96 4.46 -3.74 4.92
N THR A 97 4.99 -2.85 5.74
CA THR A 97 4.33 -1.58 6.01
C THR A 97 5.34 -0.44 6.03
N VAL A 98 4.89 0.74 5.66
CA VAL A 98 5.71 1.96 5.77
C VAL A 98 5.64 2.50 7.19
N ASN A 99 4.44 2.52 7.77
CA ASN A 99 4.21 3.04 9.12
C ASN A 99 3.54 1.97 9.99
N LEU A 100 3.92 1.93 11.25
CA LEU A 100 3.35 1.00 12.21
C LEU A 100 2.62 1.79 13.29
N SER A 101 1.36 1.46 13.55
CA SER A 101 0.55 2.11 14.56
C SER A 101 -0.11 1.05 15.44
N LEU A 102 0.62 0.58 16.44
CA LEU A 102 0.15 -0.47 17.35
C LEU A 102 -0.66 0.07 18.52
N ASN A 103 -0.52 1.35 18.82
CA ASN A 103 -1.23 1.97 19.93
C ASN A 103 -2.55 2.57 19.45
N GLU A 104 -3.62 1.82 19.64
CA GLU A 104 -4.95 2.21 19.17
C GLU A 104 -5.56 3.36 19.96
N GLU A 105 -5.06 3.65 21.16
CA GLU A 105 -5.64 4.68 22.01
C GLU A 105 -5.19 6.09 21.64
N SER A 106 -4.01 6.22 21.09
CA SER A 106 -3.43 7.54 20.84
C SER A 106 -3.75 8.09 19.47
N VAL A 107 -3.63 7.27 18.41
CA VAL A 107 -3.80 7.73 17.03
C VAL A 107 -4.59 6.69 16.24
N SER A 108 -5.58 7.17 15.52
CA SER A 108 -6.33 6.35 14.58
C SER A 108 -6.09 6.88 13.17
N TYR A 109 -5.63 6.03 12.28
CA TYR A 109 -5.52 6.38 10.87
C TYR A 109 -6.78 5.97 10.15
N THR A 110 -7.34 6.87 9.35
CA THR A 110 -8.44 6.54 8.46
C THR A 110 -7.88 6.04 7.16
N HIS A 111 -8.75 5.50 6.32
CA HIS A 111 -8.36 5.16 4.96
C HIS A 111 -7.89 6.41 4.24
N LEU A 112 -7.02 6.21 3.27
CA LEU A 112 -6.36 7.29 2.57
C LEU A 112 -7.35 8.24 1.92
N THR A 113 -7.31 9.51 2.34
CA THR A 113 -8.11 10.57 1.75
C THR A 113 -7.17 11.72 1.43
N LEU A 114 -6.77 11.79 0.17
CA LEU A 114 -5.92 12.86 -0.31
C LEU A 114 -6.77 13.89 -1.04
N PRO A 115 -6.28 15.14 -1.18
CA PRO A 115 -7.02 16.13 -1.96
C PRO A 115 -7.36 15.60 -3.33
N THR A 116 -8.58 15.90 -3.80
CA THR A 116 -9.07 15.38 -5.06
C THR A 116 -8.27 15.86 -6.27
N LYS A 117 -7.63 16.99 -6.14
CA LYS A 117 -6.79 17.53 -7.21
C LYS A 117 -5.37 17.66 -6.73
N ARG A 118 -4.49 17.01 -7.45
CA ARG A 118 -3.06 17.17 -7.27
C ARG A 118 -2.46 17.62 -8.60
N ILE A 119 -1.75 18.71 -8.56
CA ILE A 119 -1.01 19.19 -9.71
C ILE A 119 0.32 18.45 -9.72
N VAL A 120 0.54 17.70 -10.76
CA VAL A 120 1.74 16.90 -10.91
C VAL A 120 2.72 17.59 -11.83
#